data_55e2f90d23c4f0b44f091f690e9df24e
#
_entry.id   55e2f90d23c4f0b44f091f690e9df24e
#
_cell.length_a   1.000
_cell.length_b   1.000
_cell.length_c   1.000
_cell.angle_alpha   90.00
_cell.angle_beta   90.00
_cell.angle_gamma   90.00
#
_symmetry.space_group_name_H-M   'P 1'
#
loop_
_entity.id
_entity.type
_entity.pdbx_description
1 polymer ?
#
loop_
_entity_poly.entity_id
_entity_poly.type
_entity_poly.pdbx_seq_one_letter_code
_entity_poly.pdbx_strand_id
1 'polypeptide(L)'
;MPKRRSYRKRGFKLKLKTGTVYTIFSFGLMAFGFLALLSFTKNGESFSVINTWMNDNFGWTSFLFPVTIILFGFLFSRIKVFLARPNVAIGFTIFFVSLMSLSKSGFIGRGISFTIADVTTSFGSDIILIAGLFIGIIVLFDTSIDEIFSAISFLFDNTNRVLPTSLFSLLKDKKSSLNIKPMAIKGIAQNPKDLGDPKSAFKETVDMTINKKVPEILSDKLVSNSLTAGGIWEYPPLSLLSDVPGQKADRGDIKKIASTIEQTLISFGITARVVEVNLGPAVTQYALEIALGTKVSKITSLANDLALATEAPTGQIRIEAPIPGRSLVGIEIPNRSLEIVTLKTMLSSAVMQKSKSKLTVSLGLDVSGTPVVTDISKMPHVLVAGTTGSGKSVLINAFIASLLFRASDSEVKFILIDPKRVEFTSYNGIPHLLTPVIVEVEKILSALEWAIGEMDRRYKSFAESGVRNIDSYNELSGFQALPYIVIVIDELADLMMFAPVKVEDSIARLAQMARATGIHLVIATQRPSVNVITGLIKANIPCRIAFSVSSMVDSRVIIDTPGAEKLLGRGDMLYIPPDQAKPTRIQGAFLSEKEVKKLVDFLKEKTPVV
;
A
#
# COMPACT_ATOMS: atom_id res chain seq x y z
N MET A 1 -32.45 -71.04 35.27
CA MET A 1 -33.06 -69.71 35.17
C MET A 1 -32.31 -68.89 34.13
N PRO A 2 -32.87 -68.51 32.98
CA PRO A 2 -32.16 -67.74 31.96
C PRO A 2 -32.19 -66.25 32.24
N LYS A 3 -31.01 -65.56 32.11
CA LYS A 3 -30.82 -64.12 32.28
C LYS A 3 -31.60 -63.33 31.22
N ARG A 4 -32.54 -62.45 31.63
CA ARG A 4 -33.22 -61.48 30.79
C ARG A 4 -32.17 -60.45 30.20
N ARG A 5 -31.98 -60.45 28.89
CA ARG A 5 -31.23 -59.40 28.14
C ARG A 5 -32.10 -58.12 28.13
N SER A 6 -31.62 -57.08 28.78
CA SER A 6 -32.16 -55.73 28.69
C SER A 6 -31.91 -55.14 27.30
N TYR A 7 -32.97 -54.86 26.55
CA TYR A 7 -32.95 -54.13 25.30
C TYR A 7 -32.74 -52.64 25.60
N ARG A 8 -31.50 -52.13 25.46
CA ARG A 8 -31.20 -50.70 25.43
C ARG A 8 -31.75 -50.12 24.13
N LYS A 9 -32.82 -49.28 24.20
CA LYS A 9 -33.31 -48.48 23.08
C LYS A 9 -32.16 -47.60 22.57
N ARG A 10 -31.63 -47.86 21.37
CA ARG A 10 -30.72 -46.94 20.66
C ARG A 10 -31.51 -45.72 20.25
N GLY A 11 -31.30 -44.58 20.90
CA GLY A 11 -31.83 -43.30 20.48
C GLY A 11 -31.29 -42.95 19.08
N PHE A 12 -32.18 -42.59 18.18
CA PHE A 12 -31.88 -42.16 16.82
C PHE A 12 -31.05 -40.84 16.87
N LYS A 13 -29.74 -40.90 16.67
CA LYS A 13 -28.89 -39.72 16.60
C LYS A 13 -28.76 -39.28 15.12
N LEU A 14 -29.54 -38.29 14.74
CA LEU A 14 -29.40 -37.63 13.43
C LEU A 14 -28.06 -36.89 13.40
N LYS A 15 -27.07 -37.36 12.65
CA LYS A 15 -25.82 -36.64 12.39
C LYS A 15 -25.98 -35.85 11.09
N LEU A 16 -26.41 -34.60 11.18
CA LEU A 16 -26.47 -33.69 10.06
C LEU A 16 -25.08 -33.03 9.83
N LYS A 17 -24.73 -32.80 8.57
CA LYS A 17 -23.56 -31.99 8.24
C LYS A 17 -23.79 -30.55 8.72
N THR A 18 -22.75 -29.88 9.21
CA THR A 18 -22.86 -28.49 9.73
C THR A 18 -23.48 -27.53 8.69
N GLY A 19 -23.19 -27.69 7.40
CA GLY A 19 -23.81 -26.92 6.32
C GLY A 19 -25.33 -27.10 6.23
N THR A 20 -25.82 -28.32 6.39
CA THR A 20 -27.27 -28.63 6.38
C THR A 20 -27.99 -28.00 7.58
N VAL A 21 -27.34 -27.94 8.75
CA VAL A 21 -27.92 -27.30 9.95
C VAL A 21 -28.08 -25.79 9.71
N TYR A 22 -27.05 -25.11 9.14
CA TYR A 22 -27.16 -23.69 8.80
C TYR A 22 -28.26 -23.42 7.78
N THR A 23 -28.41 -24.27 6.76
CA THR A 23 -29.45 -24.11 5.75
C THR A 23 -30.84 -24.26 6.35
N ILE A 24 -31.08 -25.26 7.21
CA ILE A 24 -32.36 -25.45 7.90
C ILE A 24 -32.67 -24.24 8.78
N PHE A 25 -31.69 -23.75 9.55
CA PHE A 25 -31.86 -22.58 10.40
C PHE A 25 -32.17 -21.32 9.59
N SER A 26 -31.47 -21.11 8.46
CA SER A 26 -31.71 -20.02 7.53
C SER A 26 -33.16 -20.01 7.02
N PHE A 27 -33.64 -21.15 6.50
CA PHE A 27 -35.03 -21.27 6.03
C PHE A 27 -36.04 -21.08 7.16
N GLY A 28 -35.75 -21.56 8.37
CA GLY A 28 -36.59 -21.33 9.55
C GLY A 28 -36.73 -19.84 9.87
N LEU A 29 -35.61 -19.09 9.89
CA LEU A 29 -35.64 -17.65 10.13
C LEU A 29 -36.39 -16.90 9.02
N MET A 30 -36.16 -17.23 7.76
CA MET A 30 -36.87 -16.58 6.64
C MET A 30 -38.38 -16.86 6.75
N ALA A 31 -38.79 -18.10 6.96
CA ALA A 31 -40.20 -18.47 7.13
C ALA A 31 -40.84 -17.71 8.30
N PHE A 32 -40.15 -17.62 9.43
CA PHE A 32 -40.65 -16.86 10.59
C PHE A 32 -40.78 -15.37 10.28
N GLY A 33 -39.80 -14.76 9.62
CA GLY A 33 -39.86 -13.36 9.20
C GLY A 33 -41.01 -13.10 8.22
N PHE A 34 -41.23 -14.00 7.24
CA PHE A 34 -42.38 -13.89 6.34
C PHE A 34 -43.72 -14.04 7.05
N LEU A 35 -43.85 -14.98 8.00
CA LEU A 35 -45.05 -15.12 8.84
C LEU A 35 -45.32 -13.86 9.67
N ALA A 36 -44.25 -13.25 10.21
CA ALA A 36 -44.36 -11.99 10.94
C ALA A 36 -44.80 -10.84 10.03
N LEU A 37 -44.36 -10.79 8.76
CA LEU A 37 -44.88 -9.84 7.77
C LEU A 37 -46.36 -10.07 7.44
N LEU A 38 -46.78 -11.32 7.29
CA LEU A 38 -48.17 -11.67 7.04
C LEU A 38 -49.09 -11.28 8.22
N SER A 39 -48.55 -11.18 9.46
CA SER A 39 -49.35 -10.76 10.63
C SER A 39 -49.93 -9.34 10.51
N PHE A 40 -49.34 -8.47 9.64
CA PHE A 40 -49.91 -7.15 9.37
C PHE A 40 -51.23 -7.16 8.60
N THR A 41 -51.58 -8.28 7.95
CA THR A 41 -52.90 -8.44 7.28
C THR A 41 -54.03 -8.63 8.28
N LYS A 42 -53.72 -8.95 9.55
CA LYS A 42 -54.66 -9.20 10.66
C LYS A 42 -55.68 -10.30 10.39
N ASN A 43 -55.47 -11.16 9.41
CA ASN A 43 -56.35 -12.27 9.08
C ASN A 43 -56.00 -13.49 9.94
N GLY A 44 -56.81 -13.78 10.96
CA GLY A 44 -56.63 -14.91 11.89
C GLY A 44 -56.17 -14.49 13.29
N GLU A 45 -56.66 -15.19 14.32
CA GLU A 45 -56.44 -14.86 15.74
C GLU A 45 -54.93 -14.88 16.11
N SER A 46 -54.18 -15.88 15.67
CA SER A 46 -52.73 -16.00 15.95
C SER A 46 -51.91 -14.86 15.32
N PHE A 47 -52.26 -14.41 14.12
CA PHE A 47 -51.60 -13.28 13.48
C PHE A 47 -51.91 -11.94 14.17
N SER A 48 -53.12 -11.78 14.68
CA SER A 48 -53.49 -10.61 15.48
C SER A 48 -52.67 -10.51 16.75
N VAL A 49 -52.41 -11.62 17.48
CA VAL A 49 -51.58 -11.64 18.67
C VAL A 49 -50.12 -11.25 18.36
N ILE A 50 -49.54 -11.79 17.29
CA ILE A 50 -48.17 -11.46 16.86
C ILE A 50 -48.07 -9.96 16.48
N ASN A 51 -49.04 -9.45 15.74
CA ASN A 51 -49.06 -8.02 15.35
C ASN A 51 -49.16 -7.10 16.57
N THR A 52 -50.05 -7.42 17.53
CA THR A 52 -50.19 -6.64 18.76
C THR A 52 -48.89 -6.63 19.55
N TRP A 53 -48.27 -7.81 19.74
CA TRP A 53 -46.98 -7.92 20.42
C TRP A 53 -45.88 -7.09 19.74
N MET A 54 -45.80 -7.10 18.39
CA MET A 54 -44.82 -6.31 17.66
C MET A 54 -45.09 -4.81 17.80
N ASN A 55 -46.35 -4.38 17.72
CA ASN A 55 -46.70 -2.97 17.88
C ASN A 55 -46.47 -2.46 19.32
N ASP A 56 -46.73 -3.23 20.33
CA ASP A 56 -46.49 -2.85 21.73
C ASP A 56 -44.99 -2.64 22.01
N ASN A 57 -44.14 -3.52 21.46
CA ASN A 57 -42.72 -3.49 21.70
C ASN A 57 -41.97 -2.50 20.78
N PHE A 58 -42.31 -2.41 19.47
CA PHE A 58 -41.59 -1.64 18.47
C PHE A 58 -42.39 -0.42 17.95
N GLY A 59 -43.67 -0.30 18.30
CA GLY A 59 -44.53 0.78 17.86
C GLY A 59 -44.69 0.84 16.33
N TRP A 60 -44.68 2.04 15.74
CA TRP A 60 -44.82 2.24 14.30
C TRP A 60 -43.69 1.63 13.49
N THR A 61 -42.47 1.43 14.08
CA THR A 61 -41.32 0.81 13.42
C THR A 61 -41.41 -0.73 13.39
N SER A 62 -42.50 -1.33 13.90
CA SER A 62 -42.70 -2.78 13.98
C SER A 62 -42.56 -3.54 12.65
N PHE A 63 -42.86 -2.88 11.51
CA PHE A 63 -42.71 -3.47 10.18
C PHE A 63 -41.25 -3.75 9.77
N LEU A 64 -40.27 -3.08 10.40
CA LEU A 64 -38.84 -3.30 10.13
C LEU A 64 -38.31 -4.54 10.85
N PHE A 65 -38.97 -4.99 11.94
CA PHE A 65 -38.53 -6.15 12.70
C PHE A 65 -38.55 -7.46 11.87
N PRO A 66 -39.61 -7.82 11.15
CA PRO A 66 -39.63 -8.99 10.27
C PRO A 66 -38.58 -8.92 9.19
N VAL A 67 -38.33 -7.73 8.62
CA VAL A 67 -37.28 -7.52 7.60
C VAL A 67 -35.91 -7.84 8.20
N THR A 68 -35.63 -7.40 9.43
CA THR A 68 -34.39 -7.73 10.13
C THR A 68 -34.20 -9.25 10.25
N ILE A 69 -35.24 -9.98 10.64
CA ILE A 69 -35.20 -11.46 10.77
C ILE A 69 -34.91 -12.13 9.42
N ILE A 70 -35.55 -11.66 8.35
CA ILE A 70 -35.33 -12.18 6.99
C ILE A 70 -33.88 -11.95 6.56
N LEU A 71 -33.30 -10.78 6.83
CA LEU A 71 -31.89 -10.48 6.53
C LEU A 71 -30.94 -11.39 7.29
N PHE A 72 -31.20 -11.69 8.57
CA PHE A 72 -30.44 -12.70 9.30
C PHE A 72 -30.61 -14.10 8.70
N GLY A 73 -31.81 -14.44 8.20
CA GLY A 73 -32.03 -15.66 7.44
C GLY A 73 -31.13 -15.75 6.20
N PHE A 74 -31.02 -14.67 5.42
CA PHE A 74 -30.12 -14.61 4.27
C PHE A 74 -28.65 -14.72 4.71
N LEU A 75 -28.24 -14.10 5.79
CA LEU A 75 -26.87 -14.17 6.31
C LEU A 75 -26.42 -15.63 6.57
N PHE A 76 -27.31 -16.47 7.10
CA PHE A 76 -27.01 -17.89 7.36
C PHE A 76 -27.19 -18.80 6.14
N SER A 77 -27.77 -18.32 5.04
CA SER A 77 -28.08 -19.13 3.84
C SER A 77 -26.88 -19.52 3.00
N ARG A 78 -25.71 -18.87 3.18
CA ARG A 78 -24.50 -19.01 2.34
C ARG A 78 -24.72 -18.75 0.84
N ILE A 79 -25.83 -18.12 0.46
CA ILE A 79 -26.11 -17.73 -0.91
C ILE A 79 -25.33 -16.45 -1.22
N LYS A 80 -24.67 -16.36 -2.38
CA LYS A 80 -23.90 -15.18 -2.79
C LYS A 80 -24.81 -14.09 -3.41
N VAL A 81 -25.69 -13.52 -2.59
CA VAL A 81 -26.53 -12.37 -2.98
C VAL A 81 -26.19 -11.15 -2.11
N PHE A 82 -26.49 -9.95 -2.58
CA PHE A 82 -26.25 -8.71 -1.82
C PHE A 82 -26.87 -8.76 -0.41
N LEU A 83 -28.11 -9.27 -0.28
CA LEU A 83 -28.83 -9.39 0.99
C LEU A 83 -28.20 -10.36 2.00
N ALA A 84 -27.33 -11.28 1.56
CA ALA A 84 -26.64 -12.23 2.42
C ALA A 84 -25.30 -11.70 2.97
N ARG A 85 -24.90 -10.48 2.64
CA ARG A 85 -23.69 -9.86 3.15
C ARG A 85 -23.86 -9.48 4.63
N PRO A 86 -22.86 -9.73 5.50
CA PRO A 86 -22.93 -9.36 6.93
C PRO A 86 -23.23 -7.89 7.15
N ASN A 87 -22.68 -7.01 6.30
CA ASN A 87 -22.88 -5.57 6.39
C ASN A 87 -24.35 -5.18 6.26
N VAL A 88 -25.11 -5.88 5.39
CA VAL A 88 -26.54 -5.61 5.19
C VAL A 88 -27.34 -5.93 6.42
N ALA A 89 -27.15 -7.11 7.04
CA ALA A 89 -27.88 -7.51 8.23
C ALA A 89 -27.52 -6.64 9.45
N ILE A 90 -26.22 -6.37 9.65
CA ILE A 90 -25.72 -5.55 10.78
C ILE A 90 -26.12 -4.09 10.59
N GLY A 91 -25.92 -3.51 9.41
CA GLY A 91 -26.25 -2.12 9.11
C GLY A 91 -27.74 -1.85 9.25
N PHE A 92 -28.58 -2.76 8.73
CA PHE A 92 -30.04 -2.64 8.88
C PHE A 92 -30.49 -2.76 10.33
N THR A 93 -29.85 -3.62 11.14
CA THR A 93 -30.15 -3.75 12.57
C THR A 93 -29.81 -2.47 13.33
N ILE A 94 -28.63 -1.87 13.08
CA ILE A 94 -28.21 -0.60 13.71
C ILE A 94 -29.19 0.51 13.30
N PHE A 95 -29.53 0.60 12.02
CA PHE A 95 -30.51 1.55 11.51
C PHE A 95 -31.87 1.41 12.21
N PHE A 96 -32.41 0.18 12.28
CA PHE A 96 -33.70 -0.11 12.90
C PHE A 96 -33.71 0.27 14.37
N VAL A 97 -32.70 -0.15 15.15
CA VAL A 97 -32.62 0.15 16.59
C VAL A 97 -32.48 1.66 16.82
N SER A 98 -31.66 2.35 16.03
CA SER A 98 -31.48 3.80 16.17
C SER A 98 -32.74 4.57 15.81
N LEU A 99 -33.44 4.18 14.74
CA LEU A 99 -34.70 4.81 14.31
C LEU A 99 -35.81 4.61 15.33
N MET A 100 -35.96 3.38 15.82
CA MET A 100 -36.93 3.02 16.85
C MET A 100 -36.70 3.83 18.14
N SER A 101 -35.45 3.94 18.59
CA SER A 101 -35.09 4.62 19.83
C SER A 101 -35.19 6.14 19.70
N LEU A 102 -34.80 6.71 18.55
CA LEU A 102 -34.92 8.15 18.26
C LEU A 102 -36.39 8.60 18.20
N SER A 103 -37.24 7.78 17.58
CA SER A 103 -38.70 8.05 17.54
C SER A 103 -39.43 7.65 18.82
N LYS A 104 -38.72 7.12 19.83
CA LYS A 104 -39.29 6.60 21.12
C LYS A 104 -40.43 5.65 20.88
N SER A 105 -40.33 4.84 19.82
CA SER A 105 -41.39 3.96 19.33
C SER A 105 -41.46 2.67 20.15
N GLY A 106 -42.67 2.29 20.61
CA GLY A 106 -42.90 1.10 21.39
C GLY A 106 -42.23 1.09 22.78
N PHE A 107 -42.35 -0.03 23.48
CA PHE A 107 -41.75 -0.20 24.82
C PHE A 107 -40.20 -0.21 24.75
N ILE A 108 -39.62 -0.94 23.78
CA ILE A 108 -38.18 -1.12 23.64
C ILE A 108 -37.51 0.19 23.19
N GLY A 109 -38.10 0.90 22.23
CA GLY A 109 -37.54 2.17 21.73
C GLY A 109 -37.48 3.25 22.80
N ARG A 110 -38.53 3.36 23.62
CA ARG A 110 -38.53 4.27 24.78
C ARG A 110 -37.49 3.83 25.83
N GLY A 111 -37.40 2.54 26.16
CA GLY A 111 -36.40 2.03 27.10
C GLY A 111 -34.97 2.37 26.73
N ILE A 112 -34.58 2.10 25.48
CA ILE A 112 -33.21 2.43 24.99
C ILE A 112 -32.94 3.92 25.02
N SER A 113 -33.91 4.74 24.53
CA SER A 113 -33.75 6.22 24.53
C SER A 113 -33.57 6.78 25.95
N PHE A 114 -34.35 6.30 26.93
CA PHE A 114 -34.22 6.70 28.33
C PHE A 114 -32.89 6.24 28.95
N THR A 115 -32.47 5.00 28.70
CA THR A 115 -31.21 4.48 29.25
C THR A 115 -30.01 5.28 28.76
N ILE A 116 -30.01 5.68 27.47
CA ILE A 116 -28.94 6.54 26.92
C ILE A 116 -29.02 7.96 27.49
N ALA A 117 -30.24 8.49 27.65
CA ALA A 117 -30.46 9.83 28.21
C ALA A 117 -30.02 9.92 29.68
N ASP A 118 -30.20 8.87 30.47
CA ASP A 118 -29.74 8.81 31.86
C ASP A 118 -28.20 8.89 31.99
N VAL A 119 -27.49 8.35 31.00
CA VAL A 119 -26.01 8.35 31.00
C VAL A 119 -25.45 9.66 30.41
N THR A 120 -26.16 10.28 29.47
CA THR A 120 -25.66 11.46 28.75
C THR A 120 -26.48 12.72 29.09
N THR A 121 -27.53 12.96 28.41
CA THR A 121 -28.63 13.92 28.58
C THR A 121 -29.66 13.59 27.50
N SER A 122 -30.87 14.14 27.56
CA SER A 122 -31.87 13.94 26.50
C SER A 122 -31.33 14.36 25.12
N PHE A 123 -30.67 15.51 25.06
CA PHE A 123 -30.04 16.03 23.82
C PHE A 123 -28.86 15.17 23.37
N GLY A 124 -28.03 14.69 24.29
CA GLY A 124 -26.93 13.76 24.01
C GLY A 124 -27.43 12.43 23.47
N SER A 125 -28.52 11.89 24.01
CA SER A 125 -29.19 10.70 23.49
C SER A 125 -29.61 10.87 22.02
N ASP A 126 -30.25 11.99 21.69
CA ASP A 126 -30.70 12.26 20.32
C ASP A 126 -29.53 12.35 19.33
N ILE A 127 -28.40 12.97 19.71
CA ILE A 127 -27.18 13.03 18.89
C ILE A 127 -26.62 11.63 18.66
N ILE A 128 -26.50 10.82 19.70
CA ILE A 128 -25.98 9.44 19.60
C ILE A 128 -26.85 8.58 18.67
N LEU A 129 -28.17 8.70 18.81
CA LEU A 129 -29.12 7.94 18.01
C LEU A 129 -29.15 8.38 16.55
N ILE A 130 -29.02 9.70 16.26
CA ILE A 130 -28.84 10.22 14.91
C ILE A 130 -27.54 9.71 14.30
N ALA A 131 -26.43 9.75 15.03
CA ALA A 131 -25.15 9.19 14.58
C ALA A 131 -25.27 7.68 14.29
N GLY A 132 -25.96 6.92 15.16
CA GLY A 132 -26.25 5.51 14.96
C GLY A 132 -27.07 5.24 13.69
N LEU A 133 -28.03 6.10 13.38
CA LEU A 133 -28.84 5.98 12.16
C LEU A 133 -27.98 6.15 10.90
N PHE A 134 -27.11 7.18 10.86
CA PHE A 134 -26.17 7.39 9.76
C PHE A 134 -25.16 6.25 9.63
N ILE A 135 -24.60 5.78 10.75
CA ILE A 135 -23.69 4.62 10.77
C ILE A 135 -24.40 3.37 10.22
N GLY A 136 -25.67 3.15 10.61
CA GLY A 136 -26.47 2.06 10.08
C GLY A 136 -26.61 2.09 8.56
N ILE A 137 -26.86 3.28 7.97
CA ILE A 137 -26.98 3.48 6.53
C ILE A 137 -25.61 3.26 5.84
N ILE A 138 -24.53 3.80 6.37
CA ILE A 138 -23.17 3.64 5.83
C ILE A 138 -22.79 2.16 5.77
N VAL A 139 -23.01 1.43 6.86
CA VAL A 139 -22.70 0.00 6.95
C VAL A 139 -23.62 -0.82 6.03
N LEU A 140 -24.91 -0.47 5.94
CA LEU A 140 -25.90 -1.16 5.10
C LEU A 140 -25.52 -1.15 3.62
N PHE A 141 -25.10 0.01 3.11
CA PHE A 141 -24.78 0.19 1.69
C PHE A 141 -23.28 0.01 1.39
N ASP A 142 -22.43 -0.13 2.41
CA ASP A 142 -20.97 -0.19 2.28
C ASP A 142 -20.42 1.01 1.49
N THR A 143 -20.93 2.21 1.81
CA THR A 143 -20.67 3.47 1.09
C THR A 143 -19.89 4.45 1.96
N SER A 144 -19.24 5.43 1.33
CA SER A 144 -18.61 6.55 2.01
C SER A 144 -19.62 7.70 2.26
N ILE A 145 -19.29 8.57 3.21
CA ILE A 145 -20.11 9.77 3.50
C ILE A 145 -20.25 10.64 2.25
N ASP A 146 -19.19 10.77 1.44
CA ASP A 146 -19.18 11.57 0.20
C ASP A 146 -20.15 11.03 -0.85
N GLU A 147 -20.29 9.71 -0.96
CA GLU A 147 -21.25 9.07 -1.87
C GLU A 147 -22.70 9.28 -1.41
N ILE A 148 -22.95 9.28 -0.09
CA ILE A 148 -24.27 9.59 0.47
C ILE A 148 -24.64 11.05 0.21
N PHE A 149 -23.71 11.99 0.43
CA PHE A 149 -23.94 13.41 0.10
C PHE A 149 -24.17 13.63 -1.40
N SER A 150 -23.45 12.92 -2.28
CA SER A 150 -23.66 13.00 -3.72
C SER A 150 -25.03 12.45 -4.14
N ALA A 151 -25.47 11.34 -3.54
CA ALA A 151 -26.79 10.77 -3.79
C ALA A 151 -27.93 11.69 -3.29
N ILE A 152 -27.76 12.31 -2.13
CA ILE A 152 -28.70 13.28 -1.57
C ILE A 152 -28.74 14.52 -2.47
N SER A 153 -27.60 15.07 -2.91
CA SER A 153 -27.56 16.22 -3.80
C SER A 153 -28.23 15.93 -5.16
N PHE A 154 -27.99 14.73 -5.70
CA PHE A 154 -28.65 14.27 -6.93
C PHE A 154 -30.18 14.15 -6.80
N LEU A 155 -30.66 13.67 -5.65
CA LEU A 155 -32.10 13.65 -5.35
C LEU A 155 -32.68 15.05 -5.20
N PHE A 156 -31.95 15.97 -4.55
CA PHE A 156 -32.37 17.39 -4.43
C PHE A 156 -32.34 18.12 -5.76
N ASP A 157 -31.36 17.90 -6.63
CA ASP A 157 -31.30 18.50 -7.97
C ASP A 157 -32.45 18.01 -8.87
N ASN A 158 -32.86 16.77 -8.68
CA ASN A 158 -33.97 16.20 -9.46
C ASN A 158 -35.35 16.60 -8.94
N THR A 159 -35.48 16.92 -7.63
CA THR A 159 -36.73 17.42 -7.03
C THR A 159 -36.94 18.92 -7.25
N ASN A 160 -35.90 19.71 -7.55
CA ASN A 160 -35.99 21.13 -7.89
C ASN A 160 -36.74 21.41 -9.21
N ARG A 161 -37.12 20.35 -9.97
CA ARG A 161 -38.02 20.47 -11.13
C ARG A 161 -39.52 20.45 -10.78
N VAL A 162 -39.89 20.23 -9.51
CA VAL A 162 -41.29 20.01 -9.10
C VAL A 162 -41.78 20.92 -7.97
N LEU A 163 -40.90 21.69 -7.29
CA LEU A 163 -41.31 22.55 -6.17
C LEU A 163 -41.09 24.04 -6.48
N PRO A 164 -42.08 24.93 -6.15
CA PRO A 164 -41.94 26.36 -6.42
C PRO A 164 -40.92 27.04 -5.53
N THR A 165 -40.16 27.95 -6.14
CA THR A 165 -38.95 28.66 -5.64
C THR A 165 -39.15 29.61 -4.44
N SER A 166 -40.31 29.62 -3.78
CA SER A 166 -40.65 30.58 -2.71
C SER A 166 -40.16 30.19 -1.30
N LEU A 167 -39.68 28.95 -1.08
CA LEU A 167 -39.20 28.49 0.23
C LEU A 167 -37.70 28.70 0.47
N PHE A 168 -36.93 28.98 -0.59
CA PHE A 168 -35.46 29.15 -0.51
C PHE A 168 -35.01 30.60 -0.21
N SER A 169 -35.92 31.57 -0.25
CA SER A 169 -35.57 32.97 0.07
C SER A 169 -35.40 33.24 1.57
N LEU A 170 -35.90 32.36 2.44
CA LEU A 170 -35.81 32.53 3.91
C LEU A 170 -34.51 32.01 4.53
N LEU A 171 -33.66 31.30 3.77
CA LEU A 171 -32.37 30.77 4.25
C LEU A 171 -31.15 31.52 3.68
N LYS A 172 -31.33 32.55 2.87
CA LYS A 172 -30.23 33.21 2.14
C LYS A 172 -29.74 34.53 2.77
N ASP A 173 -30.32 34.96 3.87
CA ASP A 173 -29.89 36.20 4.54
C ASP A 173 -29.10 35.89 5.82
N LYS A 174 -27.81 35.53 5.67
CA LYS A 174 -26.72 35.89 6.59
C LYS A 174 -25.36 35.48 6.01
N LYS A 175 -24.92 36.18 4.96
CA LYS A 175 -23.49 36.31 4.68
C LYS A 175 -23.15 37.80 4.80
N SER A 176 -22.59 38.17 5.95
CA SER A 176 -21.93 39.46 6.15
C SER A 176 -20.73 39.52 5.20
N SER A 177 -20.83 40.42 4.24
CA SER A 177 -19.77 40.79 3.31
C SER A 177 -18.65 41.52 4.06
N LEU A 178 -17.53 40.84 4.27
CA LEU A 178 -16.27 41.51 4.53
C LEU A 178 -15.71 41.99 3.19
N ASN A 179 -15.79 43.32 3.03
CA ASN A 179 -15.31 44.06 1.88
C ASN A 179 -13.77 44.11 1.91
N ILE A 180 -13.11 43.22 1.17
CA ILE A 180 -11.68 43.30 0.93
C ILE A 180 -11.50 43.92 -0.46
N LYS A 181 -10.96 45.16 -0.49
CA LYS A 181 -10.58 45.85 -1.72
C LYS A 181 -9.56 45.02 -2.52
N PRO A 182 -9.70 44.92 -3.85
CA PRO A 182 -8.72 44.26 -4.68
C PRO A 182 -7.45 45.10 -4.79
N MET A 183 -6.30 44.49 -4.49
CA MET A 183 -4.97 45.06 -4.70
C MET A 183 -4.58 44.84 -6.16
N ALA A 184 -4.31 45.96 -6.84
CA ALA A 184 -4.00 46.01 -8.25
C ALA A 184 -2.62 45.41 -8.56
N ILE A 185 -2.58 44.51 -9.54
CA ILE A 185 -1.37 44.02 -10.21
C ILE A 185 -0.90 45.14 -11.16
N LYS A 186 0.33 45.63 -10.95
CA LYS A 186 1.07 46.35 -11.99
C LYS A 186 2.32 45.53 -12.30
N GLY A 187 2.35 44.93 -13.50
CA GLY A 187 3.55 44.44 -14.14
C GLY A 187 4.24 45.55 -14.92
N ILE A 188 5.46 45.26 -15.36
CA ILE A 188 6.24 45.75 -16.51
C ILE A 188 7.61 46.32 -16.14
N ALA A 189 8.58 45.49 -16.44
CA ALA A 189 9.79 45.68 -17.29
C ALA A 189 10.67 46.91 -17.11
N GLN A 190 11.90 46.69 -16.90
CA GLN A 190 13.08 46.98 -17.75
C GLN A 190 14.34 47.27 -16.95
N ASN A 191 15.27 46.35 -17.06
CA ASN A 191 16.71 46.46 -17.45
C ASN A 191 17.59 47.65 -17.04
N PRO A 192 18.92 47.50 -17.24
CA PRO A 192 19.89 47.25 -16.17
C PRO A 192 20.93 48.37 -16.11
N LYS A 193 21.72 48.36 -15.09
CA LYS A 193 23.13 48.78 -14.99
C LYS A 193 23.47 49.44 -13.66
N ASP A 194 24.57 48.98 -13.21
CA ASP A 194 25.76 49.63 -12.66
C ASP A 194 26.10 49.35 -11.20
N LEU A 195 27.20 48.58 -11.10
CA LEU A 195 28.43 48.87 -10.36
C LEU A 195 28.37 49.13 -8.85
N GLY A 196 29.15 48.30 -8.14
CA GLY A 196 29.72 48.71 -6.90
C GLY A 196 30.05 47.56 -5.93
N ASP A 197 31.20 46.92 -6.11
CA ASP A 197 31.94 46.32 -5.00
C ASP A 197 32.31 47.38 -3.95
N PRO A 198 32.19 47.08 -2.65
CA PRO A 198 33.43 46.95 -1.93
C PRO A 198 33.46 45.81 -0.90
N LYS A 199 34.64 45.18 -0.86
CA LYS A 199 35.18 44.35 0.19
C LYS A 199 35.05 44.98 1.58
N SER A 200 34.69 44.17 2.61
CA SER A 200 35.58 43.87 3.75
C SER A 200 34.81 43.31 4.95
N ALA A 201 35.37 42.26 5.47
CA ALA A 201 35.41 41.83 6.87
C ALA A 201 34.10 41.43 7.57
N PHE A 202 33.91 40.12 7.71
CA PHE A 202 33.92 39.49 9.03
C PHE A 202 34.18 37.97 8.85
N LYS A 203 35.34 37.54 9.32
CA LYS A 203 35.70 36.13 9.54
C LYS A 203 35.08 35.70 10.86
N GLU A 204 34.14 34.83 10.84
CA GLU A 204 33.93 33.86 11.90
C GLU A 204 33.61 32.51 11.25
N THR A 205 34.60 31.65 11.33
CA THR A 205 34.57 30.27 10.84
C THR A 205 33.70 29.43 11.75
N VAL A 206 32.54 29.04 11.24
CA VAL A 206 31.83 27.87 11.74
C VAL A 206 32.13 26.74 10.77
N ASP A 207 32.98 25.82 11.19
CA ASP A 207 33.28 24.58 10.45
C ASP A 207 32.03 23.70 10.40
N MET A 208 31.30 23.83 9.28
CA MET A 208 30.33 22.81 8.88
C MET A 208 31.07 21.79 8.02
N THR A 209 31.25 20.60 8.54
CA THR A 209 31.80 19.47 7.77
C THR A 209 30.80 19.08 6.68
N ILE A 210 31.07 19.56 5.46
CA ILE A 210 30.35 19.12 4.25
C ILE A 210 31.05 17.85 3.78
N ASN A 211 30.44 16.70 4.08
CA ASN A 211 30.92 15.42 3.54
C ASN A 211 30.59 15.32 2.04
N LYS A 212 31.55 15.73 1.23
CA LYS A 212 31.53 15.60 -0.22
C LYS A 212 32.37 14.37 -0.58
N LYS A 213 31.75 13.19 -0.69
CA LYS A 213 32.40 12.06 -1.37
C LYS A 213 32.13 12.13 -2.85
N VAL A 214 33.14 12.53 -3.60
CA VAL A 214 33.22 12.38 -5.06
C VAL A 214 33.59 10.93 -5.35
N PRO A 215 32.84 10.18 -6.19
CA PRO A 215 33.26 8.84 -6.59
C PRO A 215 34.43 8.93 -7.59
N GLU A 216 35.51 8.26 -7.26
CA GLU A 216 36.58 7.96 -8.21
C GLU A 216 36.08 7.04 -9.33
N ILE A 217 36.38 7.42 -10.57
CA ILE A 217 36.09 6.64 -11.77
C ILE A 217 37.07 5.45 -11.80
N LEU A 218 36.54 4.25 -11.67
CA LEU A 218 37.31 3.02 -11.81
C LEU A 218 36.95 2.28 -13.12
N SER A 219 38.01 1.89 -13.79
CA SER A 219 38.11 1.28 -15.09
C SER A 219 37.43 -0.09 -15.28
N ASP A 220 37.05 -0.34 -16.53
CA ASP A 220 36.50 -1.59 -17.09
C ASP A 220 37.34 -2.84 -16.75
N LYS A 221 36.95 -3.59 -15.70
CA LYS A 221 37.29 -5.02 -15.58
C LYS A 221 36.42 -5.69 -14.54
N LEU A 222 35.33 -6.29 -14.97
CA LEU A 222 34.64 -7.33 -14.22
C LEU A 222 34.34 -8.51 -15.15
N VAL A 223 35.27 -9.44 -15.21
CA VAL A 223 35.04 -10.75 -15.81
C VAL A 223 35.17 -11.78 -14.72
N SER A 224 34.05 -12.37 -14.31
CA SER A 224 34.03 -13.61 -13.56
C SER A 224 33.69 -14.74 -14.55
N ASN A 225 34.70 -15.49 -14.98
CA ASN A 225 34.54 -16.64 -15.86
C ASN A 225 34.02 -17.83 -15.05
N SER A 226 32.79 -18.25 -15.28
CA SER A 226 32.35 -19.61 -15.04
C SER A 226 32.08 -20.29 -16.39
N LEU A 227 32.86 -21.35 -16.69
CA LEU A 227 32.72 -22.16 -17.88
C LEU A 227 31.44 -22.98 -17.82
N THR A 228 30.44 -22.62 -18.61
CA THR A 228 29.28 -23.48 -18.92
C THR A 228 29.49 -24.16 -20.28
N ALA A 229 29.20 -25.43 -20.34
CA ALA A 229 29.31 -26.24 -21.56
C ALA A 229 28.35 -25.67 -22.64
N GLY A 230 28.90 -24.98 -23.63
CA GLY A 230 28.11 -24.46 -24.76
C GLY A 230 28.42 -23.05 -25.23
N GLY A 231 29.29 -22.32 -24.58
CA GLY A 231 29.68 -20.96 -24.99
C GLY A 231 29.96 -20.05 -23.79
N ILE A 232 30.90 -19.14 -23.95
CA ILE A 232 31.20 -18.12 -22.94
C ILE A 232 30.02 -17.14 -22.94
N TRP A 233 29.30 -17.03 -21.81
CA TRP A 233 28.23 -16.03 -21.67
C TRP A 233 28.82 -14.63 -21.73
N GLU A 234 28.33 -13.80 -22.63
CA GLU A 234 28.73 -12.41 -22.74
C GLU A 234 27.74 -11.52 -22.00
N TYR A 235 28.20 -10.91 -20.91
CA TYR A 235 27.36 -9.98 -20.13
C TYR A 235 27.12 -8.68 -20.89
N PRO A 236 25.92 -8.09 -20.78
CA PRO A 236 25.64 -6.79 -21.40
C PRO A 236 26.61 -5.72 -20.89
N PRO A 237 27.26 -4.95 -21.79
CA PRO A 237 28.16 -3.89 -21.38
C PRO A 237 27.38 -2.69 -20.84
N LEU A 238 27.92 -1.99 -19.84
CA LEU A 238 27.31 -0.79 -19.26
C LEU A 238 27.17 0.38 -20.24
N SER A 239 27.83 0.31 -21.40
CA SER A 239 27.68 1.28 -22.50
C SER A 239 26.29 1.29 -23.13
N LEU A 240 25.47 0.25 -22.92
CA LEU A 240 24.05 0.22 -23.33
C LEU A 240 23.20 1.23 -22.54
N LEU A 241 23.67 1.59 -21.34
CA LEU A 241 23.03 2.58 -20.48
C LEU A 241 23.59 3.98 -20.72
N SER A 242 22.72 4.96 -20.71
CA SER A 242 23.05 6.35 -21.03
C SER A 242 23.88 7.01 -19.91
N ASP A 243 24.89 7.75 -20.31
CA ASP A 243 25.58 8.71 -19.46
C ASP A 243 24.83 10.05 -19.50
N VAL A 244 23.59 10.10 -19.06
CA VAL A 244 22.94 11.40 -18.89
C VAL A 244 23.57 12.03 -17.65
N PRO A 245 24.32 13.15 -17.77
CA PRO A 245 24.79 13.87 -16.59
C PRO A 245 23.54 14.29 -15.84
N GLY A 246 23.32 13.69 -14.69
CA GLY A 246 22.16 13.99 -13.86
C GLY A 246 22.13 15.50 -13.61
N GLN A 247 21.02 16.16 -13.93
CA GLN A 247 20.82 17.53 -13.51
C GLN A 247 20.97 17.55 -11.99
N LYS A 248 21.98 18.27 -11.48
CA LYS A 248 22.17 18.38 -10.03
C LYS A 248 20.92 18.98 -9.40
N ALA A 249 20.52 18.44 -8.26
CA ALA A 249 19.37 18.97 -7.53
C ALA A 249 19.57 20.44 -7.16
N ASP A 250 18.57 21.29 -7.45
CA ASP A 250 18.52 22.64 -6.90
C ASP A 250 17.96 22.55 -5.46
N ARG A 251 18.81 22.89 -4.51
CA ARG A 251 18.51 22.79 -3.06
C ARG A 251 18.21 24.13 -2.42
N GLY A 252 18.30 25.24 -3.20
CA GLY A 252 18.20 26.58 -2.68
C GLY A 252 19.35 26.95 -1.72
N ASP A 253 19.14 27.96 -0.88
CA ASP A 253 20.13 28.37 0.13
C ASP A 253 20.01 27.51 1.40
N ILE A 254 20.90 26.53 1.51
CA ILE A 254 20.95 25.55 2.59
C ILE A 254 21.12 26.22 3.96
N LYS A 255 21.97 27.27 4.06
CA LYS A 255 22.25 27.97 5.30
C LYS A 255 21.04 28.79 5.77
N LYS A 256 20.40 29.47 4.85
CA LYS A 256 19.18 30.24 5.14
C LYS A 256 18.07 29.31 5.62
N ILE A 257 17.86 28.17 4.97
CA ILE A 257 16.85 27.19 5.36
C ILE A 257 17.15 26.62 6.74
N ALA A 258 18.40 26.24 7.05
CA ALA A 258 18.80 25.75 8.36
C ALA A 258 18.47 26.79 9.47
N SER A 259 18.85 28.06 9.27
CA SER A 259 18.53 29.14 10.20
C SER A 259 17.01 29.35 10.35
N THR A 260 16.25 29.27 9.26
CA THR A 260 14.78 29.37 9.29
C THR A 260 14.16 28.24 10.13
N ILE A 261 14.64 27.01 9.99
CA ILE A 261 14.18 25.86 10.80
C ILE A 261 14.44 26.13 12.29
N GLU A 262 15.66 26.53 12.66
CA GLU A 262 16.00 26.83 14.06
C GLU A 262 15.16 27.95 14.64
N GLN A 263 15.01 29.06 13.92
CA GLN A 263 14.20 30.21 14.35
C GLN A 263 12.71 29.85 14.50
N THR A 264 12.18 29.07 13.56
CA THR A 264 10.80 28.59 13.62
C THR A 264 10.58 27.74 14.87
N LEU A 265 11.45 26.75 15.13
CA LEU A 265 11.35 25.91 16.32
C LEU A 265 11.48 26.72 17.63
N ILE A 266 12.39 27.69 17.68
CA ILE A 266 12.55 28.60 18.83
C ILE A 266 11.28 29.41 19.07
N SER A 267 10.61 29.92 18.01
CA SER A 267 9.36 30.69 18.14
C SER A 267 8.23 29.86 18.75
N PHE A 268 8.25 28.54 18.57
CA PHE A 268 7.33 27.59 19.23
C PHE A 268 7.84 27.06 20.58
N GLY A 269 8.91 27.65 21.14
CA GLY A 269 9.47 27.27 22.42
C GLY A 269 10.25 25.94 22.41
N ILE A 270 10.79 25.56 21.24
CA ILE A 270 11.61 24.34 21.07
C ILE A 270 13.03 24.78 20.75
N THR A 271 13.98 24.52 21.67
CA THR A 271 15.40 24.74 21.42
C THR A 271 15.96 23.55 20.65
N ALA A 272 16.36 23.80 19.40
CA ALA A 272 16.97 22.81 18.52
C ALA A 272 18.09 23.48 17.70
N ARG A 273 19.10 22.71 17.32
CA ARG A 273 20.22 23.16 16.50
C ARG A 273 20.44 22.19 15.34
N VAL A 274 20.65 22.72 14.14
CA VAL A 274 21.04 21.93 12.96
C VAL A 274 22.55 21.61 13.08
N VAL A 275 22.87 20.33 13.23
CA VAL A 275 24.25 19.86 13.40
C VAL A 275 24.83 19.24 12.12
N GLU A 276 23.98 18.76 11.24
CA GLU A 276 24.37 18.09 9.98
C GLU A 276 23.33 18.35 8.90
N VAL A 277 23.77 18.48 7.65
CA VAL A 277 22.90 18.60 6.48
C VAL A 277 23.27 17.54 5.46
N ASN A 278 22.37 16.64 5.16
CA ASN A 278 22.51 15.57 4.18
C ASN A 278 21.89 15.99 2.83
N LEU A 279 22.70 15.96 1.76
CA LEU A 279 22.32 16.42 0.44
C LEU A 279 21.87 15.24 -0.43
N GLY A 280 20.60 14.86 -0.32
CA GLY A 280 20.05 13.79 -1.12
C GLY A 280 19.60 14.23 -2.52
N PRO A 281 19.25 13.26 -3.39
CA PRO A 281 18.81 13.54 -4.76
C PRO A 281 17.41 14.14 -4.83
N ALA A 282 16.51 13.73 -3.93
CA ALA A 282 15.13 14.20 -3.91
C ALA A 282 14.86 15.24 -2.81
N VAL A 283 15.51 15.08 -1.67
CA VAL A 283 15.35 15.93 -0.49
C VAL A 283 16.67 16.33 0.12
N THR A 284 16.68 17.43 0.84
CA THR A 284 17.76 17.82 1.74
C THR A 284 17.31 17.54 3.17
N GLN A 285 18.05 16.71 3.90
CA GLN A 285 17.74 16.37 5.28
C GLN A 285 18.59 17.22 6.23
N TYR A 286 17.91 17.97 7.10
CA TYR A 286 18.52 18.73 8.18
C TYR A 286 18.42 17.91 9.46
N ALA A 287 19.55 17.47 9.99
CA ALA A 287 19.63 16.70 11.22
C ALA A 287 19.79 17.65 12.42
N LEU A 288 18.83 17.60 13.34
CA LEU A 288 18.76 18.50 14.48
C LEU A 288 19.07 17.77 15.78
N GLU A 289 19.91 18.39 16.59
CA GLU A 289 20.02 18.10 18.00
C GLU A 289 18.96 18.89 18.77
N ILE A 290 18.25 18.23 19.68
CA ILE A 290 17.16 18.82 20.46
C ILE A 290 17.53 18.87 21.95
N ALA A 291 17.07 19.90 22.65
CA ALA A 291 17.31 20.02 24.09
C ALA A 291 16.68 18.85 24.85
N LEU A 292 17.39 18.37 25.89
CA LEU A 292 16.93 17.30 26.77
C LEU A 292 15.55 17.64 27.36
N GLY A 293 14.63 16.66 27.37
CA GLY A 293 13.27 16.83 27.85
C GLY A 293 12.27 17.35 26.82
N THR A 294 12.71 17.67 25.61
CA THR A 294 11.81 18.06 24.51
C THR A 294 11.05 16.83 24.00
N LYS A 295 9.72 16.89 24.00
CA LYS A 295 8.89 15.83 23.42
C LYS A 295 8.99 15.86 21.90
N VAL A 296 9.41 14.77 21.29
CA VAL A 296 9.52 14.60 19.82
C VAL A 296 8.19 14.89 19.11
N SER A 297 7.06 14.53 19.72
CA SER A 297 5.72 14.80 19.18
C SER A 297 5.43 16.30 18.98
N LYS A 298 6.03 17.20 19.75
CA LYS A 298 5.91 18.64 19.52
C LYS A 298 6.54 19.07 18.19
N ILE A 299 7.68 18.47 17.84
CA ILE A 299 8.37 18.78 16.58
C ILE A 299 7.58 18.19 15.39
N THR A 300 7.13 16.94 15.51
CA THR A 300 6.37 16.30 14.42
C THR A 300 5.03 16.97 14.14
N SER A 301 4.41 17.63 15.13
CA SER A 301 3.16 18.38 14.93
C SER A 301 3.38 19.70 14.17
N LEU A 302 4.59 20.25 14.15
CA LEU A 302 4.95 21.49 13.45
C LEU A 302 5.35 21.28 11.98
N ALA A 303 5.06 20.12 11.41
CA ALA A 303 5.45 19.82 10.02
C ALA A 303 4.89 20.84 9.02
N ASN A 304 3.65 21.28 9.18
CA ASN A 304 3.03 22.27 8.30
C ASN A 304 3.61 23.68 8.51
N ASP A 305 3.87 24.06 9.76
CA ASP A 305 4.47 25.36 10.10
C ASP A 305 5.90 25.48 9.55
N LEU A 306 6.67 24.40 9.67
CA LEU A 306 8.01 24.31 9.09
C LEU A 306 7.97 24.30 7.56
N ALA A 307 7.01 23.61 6.94
CA ALA A 307 6.85 23.63 5.49
C ALA A 307 6.54 25.02 4.96
N LEU A 308 5.69 25.77 5.66
CA LEU A 308 5.37 27.16 5.35
C LEU A 308 6.59 28.07 5.52
N ALA A 309 7.26 27.99 6.67
CA ALA A 309 8.40 28.87 7.00
C ALA A 309 9.60 28.65 6.06
N THR A 310 9.83 27.40 5.60
CA THR A 310 10.92 27.04 4.70
C THR A 310 10.56 27.18 3.23
N GLU A 311 9.35 27.63 2.90
CA GLU A 311 8.84 27.75 1.53
C GLU A 311 9.01 26.40 0.77
N ALA A 312 8.67 25.28 1.43
CA ALA A 312 8.85 23.94 0.85
C ALA A 312 8.11 23.83 -0.50
N PRO A 313 8.79 23.43 -1.62
CA PRO A 313 8.22 23.46 -2.96
C PRO A 313 6.90 22.70 -3.13
N THR A 314 6.71 21.62 -2.36
CA THR A 314 5.49 20.80 -2.39
C THR A 314 4.47 21.21 -1.31
N GLY A 315 4.78 22.22 -0.49
CA GLY A 315 3.98 22.58 0.69
C GLY A 315 3.99 21.53 1.81
N GLN A 316 4.82 20.52 1.72
CA GLN A 316 4.93 19.41 2.68
C GLN A 316 6.39 19.08 2.98
N ILE A 317 6.64 18.67 4.23
CA ILE A 317 7.92 18.14 4.68
C ILE A 317 7.70 16.80 5.40
N ARG A 318 8.74 15.98 5.46
CA ARG A 318 8.74 14.78 6.29
C ARG A 318 9.68 14.97 7.48
N ILE A 319 9.21 14.59 8.66
CA ILE A 319 10.04 14.60 9.87
C ILE A 319 10.31 13.17 10.29
N GLU A 320 11.58 12.81 10.33
CA GLU A 320 12.08 11.52 10.81
C GLU A 320 12.60 11.65 12.24
N ALA A 321 11.88 11.07 13.17
CA ALA A 321 12.17 11.28 14.59
C ALA A 321 12.06 9.99 15.42
N PRO A 322 13.16 9.48 15.92
CA PRO A 322 14.55 9.85 15.64
C PRO A 322 15.07 9.28 14.31
N ILE A 323 16.17 9.85 13.79
CA ILE A 323 16.95 9.24 12.71
C ILE A 323 17.47 7.87 13.20
N PRO A 324 17.32 6.78 12.42
CA PRO A 324 17.78 5.46 12.84
C PRO A 324 19.24 5.43 13.29
N GLY A 325 19.49 4.88 14.49
CA GLY A 325 20.82 4.76 15.06
C GLY A 325 21.46 6.06 15.57
N ARG A 326 20.71 7.20 15.58
CA ARG A 326 21.21 8.51 16.02
C ARG A 326 20.25 9.18 17.00
N SER A 327 20.77 10.00 17.91
CA SER A 327 19.99 10.83 18.83
C SER A 327 19.57 12.17 18.20
N LEU A 328 19.25 12.18 16.92
CA LEU A 328 18.93 13.36 16.11
C LEU A 328 17.53 13.24 15.49
N VAL A 329 16.94 14.39 15.22
CA VAL A 329 15.68 14.50 14.46
C VAL A 329 15.98 15.01 13.06
N GLY A 330 15.54 14.31 12.03
CA GLY A 330 15.71 14.69 10.64
C GLY A 330 14.49 15.45 10.12
N ILE A 331 14.70 16.64 9.56
CA ILE A 331 13.69 17.38 8.79
C ILE A 331 14.07 17.29 7.31
N GLU A 332 13.25 16.61 6.53
CA GLU A 332 13.46 16.39 5.11
C GLU A 332 12.65 17.40 4.30
N ILE A 333 13.35 18.30 3.63
CA ILE A 333 12.75 19.34 2.78
C ILE A 333 12.96 18.94 1.32
N PRO A 334 11.89 18.92 0.50
CA PRO A 334 11.99 18.65 -0.92
C PRO A 334 12.94 19.63 -1.63
N ASN A 335 13.78 19.11 -2.51
CA ASN A 335 14.61 19.96 -3.39
C ASN A 335 13.71 20.67 -4.43
N ARG A 336 14.12 21.83 -4.91
CA ARG A 336 13.40 22.57 -5.96
C ARG A 336 13.41 21.83 -7.29
N SER A 337 14.49 21.08 -7.58
CA SER A 337 14.54 20.12 -8.67
C SER A 337 15.12 18.80 -8.19
N LEU A 338 14.64 17.69 -8.78
CA LEU A 338 15.11 16.35 -8.47
C LEU A 338 16.41 16.04 -9.23
N GLU A 339 17.32 15.34 -8.60
CA GLU A 339 18.48 14.73 -9.26
C GLU A 339 18.09 13.34 -9.78
N ILE A 340 18.34 13.08 -11.06
CA ILE A 340 18.04 11.77 -11.65
C ILE A 340 19.16 10.80 -11.27
N VAL A 341 18.80 9.72 -10.58
CA VAL A 341 19.70 8.62 -10.24
C VAL A 341 19.65 7.59 -11.36
N THR A 342 20.70 7.49 -12.20
CA THR A 342 20.70 6.54 -13.31
C THR A 342 21.03 5.12 -12.85
N LEU A 343 20.47 4.10 -13.52
CA LEU A 343 20.82 2.70 -13.25
C LEU A 343 22.31 2.46 -13.50
N LYS A 344 22.93 3.12 -14.51
CA LYS A 344 24.37 3.04 -14.78
C LYS A 344 25.20 3.43 -13.56
N THR A 345 24.89 4.57 -12.93
CA THR A 345 25.57 5.02 -11.71
C THR A 345 25.47 3.99 -10.59
N MET A 346 24.32 3.38 -10.44
CA MET A 346 24.09 2.37 -9.41
C MET A 346 24.87 1.08 -9.68
N LEU A 347 24.83 0.57 -10.92
CA LEU A 347 25.60 -0.62 -11.32
C LEU A 347 27.12 -0.42 -11.22
N SER A 348 27.59 0.81 -11.45
CA SER A 348 29.02 1.17 -11.31
C SER A 348 29.44 1.45 -9.88
N SER A 349 28.51 1.50 -8.92
CA SER A 349 28.82 1.79 -7.52
C SER A 349 29.67 0.70 -6.87
N ALA A 350 30.58 1.09 -5.96
CA ALA A 350 31.44 0.14 -5.25
C ALA A 350 30.66 -0.90 -4.44
N VAL A 351 29.47 -0.54 -3.93
CA VAL A 351 28.61 -1.45 -3.16
C VAL A 351 28.05 -2.54 -4.07
N MET A 352 27.61 -2.16 -5.29
CA MET A 352 27.09 -3.11 -6.28
C MET A 352 28.19 -4.03 -6.81
N GLN A 353 29.38 -3.50 -7.09
CA GLN A 353 30.51 -4.26 -7.60
C GLN A 353 31.08 -5.24 -6.58
N LYS A 354 31.13 -4.89 -5.31
CA LYS A 354 31.61 -5.77 -4.21
C LYS A 354 30.64 -6.89 -3.87
N SER A 355 29.37 -6.81 -4.31
CA SER A 355 28.40 -7.85 -4.04
C SER A 355 28.69 -9.12 -4.83
N LYS A 356 28.84 -10.24 -4.13
CA LYS A 356 29.08 -11.56 -4.72
C LYS A 356 27.80 -12.23 -5.24
N SER A 357 26.63 -11.83 -4.71
CA SER A 357 25.36 -12.44 -5.09
C SER A 357 24.93 -12.01 -6.49
N LYS A 358 24.49 -12.97 -7.29
CA LYS A 358 23.91 -12.76 -8.62
C LYS A 358 22.52 -12.11 -8.54
N LEU A 359 21.86 -12.22 -7.39
CA LEU A 359 20.53 -11.67 -7.14
C LEU A 359 20.55 -10.26 -6.53
N THR A 360 21.70 -9.59 -6.57
CA THR A 360 21.80 -8.19 -6.11
C THR A 360 21.17 -7.25 -7.12
N VAL A 361 20.25 -6.41 -6.63
CA VAL A 361 19.54 -5.40 -7.43
C VAL A 361 19.77 -4.00 -6.86
N SER A 362 19.67 -3.02 -7.74
CA SER A 362 19.79 -1.61 -7.40
C SER A 362 18.48 -1.08 -6.85
N LEU A 363 18.51 -0.42 -5.69
CA LEU A 363 17.39 0.38 -5.19
C LEU A 363 17.53 1.84 -5.64
N GLY A 364 18.62 2.50 -5.31
CA GLY A 364 18.84 3.92 -5.62
C GLY A 364 19.78 4.60 -4.61
N LEU A 365 19.60 5.90 -4.39
CA LEU A 365 20.36 6.68 -3.41
C LEU A 365 19.48 7.04 -2.21
N ASP A 366 20.04 6.95 -1.00
CA ASP A 366 19.39 7.40 0.22
C ASP A 366 19.38 8.95 0.34
N VAL A 367 18.87 9.45 1.46
CA VAL A 367 18.81 10.89 1.77
C VAL A 367 20.18 11.53 1.95
N SER A 368 21.26 10.75 2.10
CA SER A 368 22.64 11.21 2.17
C SER A 368 23.40 11.11 0.84
N GLY A 369 22.73 10.59 -0.20
CA GLY A 369 23.34 10.32 -1.50
C GLY A 369 24.18 9.05 -1.55
N THR A 370 24.02 8.15 -0.56
CA THR A 370 24.72 6.87 -0.50
C THR A 370 23.98 5.82 -1.35
N PRO A 371 24.69 5.05 -2.22
CA PRO A 371 24.07 3.98 -3.00
C PRO A 371 23.53 2.86 -2.11
N VAL A 372 22.27 2.52 -2.30
CA VAL A 372 21.58 1.41 -1.62
C VAL A 372 21.28 0.31 -2.63
N VAL A 373 21.78 -0.88 -2.35
CA VAL A 373 21.52 -2.09 -3.11
C VAL A 373 20.97 -3.15 -2.17
N THR A 374 20.27 -4.12 -2.70
CA THR A 374 19.71 -5.21 -1.92
C THR A 374 19.83 -6.52 -2.68
N ASP A 375 19.77 -7.62 -1.94
CA ASP A 375 19.86 -8.96 -2.49
C ASP A 375 18.48 -9.64 -2.37
N ILE A 376 17.92 -10.07 -3.51
CA ILE A 376 16.60 -10.70 -3.54
C ILE A 376 16.60 -11.98 -2.70
N SER A 377 17.70 -12.74 -2.64
CA SER A 377 17.78 -13.94 -1.80
C SER A 377 17.66 -13.63 -0.30
N LYS A 378 18.10 -12.46 0.11
CA LYS A 378 18.00 -11.98 1.51
C LYS A 378 16.64 -11.37 1.81
N MET A 379 16.00 -10.73 0.82
CA MET A 379 14.64 -10.21 0.94
C MET A 379 13.57 -11.30 0.90
N PRO A 380 13.85 -12.50 0.58
CA PRO A 380 13.31 -13.60 -0.22
C PRO A 380 12.17 -13.22 -1.16
N HIS A 381 11.29 -12.37 -0.74
CA HIS A 381 10.16 -11.87 -1.51
C HIS A 381 9.96 -10.39 -1.18
N VAL A 382 9.50 -9.60 -2.15
CA VAL A 382 9.31 -8.16 -1.99
C VAL A 382 7.94 -7.73 -2.51
N LEU A 383 7.29 -6.88 -1.74
CA LEU A 383 6.05 -6.21 -2.12
C LEU A 383 6.34 -4.75 -2.48
N VAL A 384 5.94 -4.35 -3.68
CA VAL A 384 6.12 -2.99 -4.21
C VAL A 384 4.78 -2.37 -4.49
N ALA A 385 4.43 -1.27 -3.83
CA ALA A 385 3.14 -0.63 -4.04
C ALA A 385 3.23 0.89 -4.14
N GLY A 386 2.29 1.50 -4.88
CA GLY A 386 2.20 2.94 -5.06
C GLY A 386 1.30 3.31 -6.23
N THR A 387 0.87 4.58 -6.29
CA THR A 387 -0.02 5.08 -7.34
C THR A 387 0.64 5.11 -8.72
N THR A 388 -0.17 5.26 -9.76
CA THR A 388 0.32 5.43 -11.15
C THR A 388 1.25 6.65 -11.24
N GLY A 389 2.37 6.51 -11.95
CA GLY A 389 3.37 7.58 -12.10
C GLY A 389 4.27 7.78 -10.87
N SER A 390 4.13 7.00 -9.79
CA SER A 390 4.99 7.11 -8.61
C SER A 390 6.41 6.58 -8.82
N GLY A 391 6.66 5.72 -9.81
CA GLY A 391 7.96 5.12 -10.13
C GLY A 391 8.03 3.61 -9.98
N LYS A 392 6.92 2.94 -9.62
CA LYS A 392 6.83 1.49 -9.42
C LYS A 392 7.39 0.67 -10.59
N SER A 393 6.88 0.90 -11.80
CA SER A 393 7.29 0.16 -13.01
C SER A 393 8.76 0.41 -13.36
N VAL A 394 9.26 1.62 -13.15
CA VAL A 394 10.67 1.95 -13.37
C VAL A 394 11.57 1.16 -12.43
N LEU A 395 11.21 1.04 -11.15
CA LEU A 395 11.98 0.23 -10.18
C LEU A 395 11.97 -1.25 -10.55
N ILE A 396 10.82 -1.81 -10.96
CA ILE A 396 10.72 -3.22 -11.35
C ILE A 396 11.61 -3.50 -12.58
N ASN A 397 11.56 -2.61 -13.59
CA ASN A 397 12.44 -2.69 -14.74
C ASN A 397 13.93 -2.55 -14.34
N ALA A 398 14.25 -1.66 -13.37
CA ALA A 398 15.60 -1.55 -12.83
C ALA A 398 16.05 -2.84 -12.08
N PHE A 399 15.13 -3.55 -11.41
CA PHE A 399 15.42 -4.86 -10.79
C PHE A 399 15.73 -5.90 -11.86
N ILE A 400 14.85 -6.07 -12.85
CA ILE A 400 15.05 -7.00 -13.96
C ILE A 400 16.37 -6.69 -14.68
N ALA A 401 16.61 -5.42 -15.04
CA ALA A 401 17.83 -5.02 -15.70
C ALA A 401 19.07 -5.28 -14.82
N SER A 402 19.02 -4.99 -13.52
CA SER A 402 20.14 -5.26 -12.61
C SER A 402 20.54 -6.75 -12.63
N LEU A 403 19.58 -7.65 -12.69
CA LEU A 403 19.81 -9.10 -12.78
C LEU A 403 20.37 -9.47 -14.17
N LEU A 404 19.81 -8.94 -15.24
CA LEU A 404 20.24 -9.20 -16.61
C LEU A 404 21.69 -8.75 -16.88
N PHE A 405 22.16 -7.68 -16.24
CA PHE A 405 23.56 -7.23 -16.31
C PHE A 405 24.53 -8.08 -15.49
N ARG A 406 24.04 -8.91 -14.56
CA ARG A 406 24.87 -9.61 -13.56
C ARG A 406 24.81 -11.13 -13.60
N ALA A 407 23.77 -11.68 -14.17
CA ALA A 407 23.52 -13.13 -14.19
C ALA A 407 23.32 -13.61 -15.62
N SER A 408 23.80 -14.82 -15.90
CA SER A 408 23.50 -15.55 -17.13
C SER A 408 22.12 -16.19 -17.06
N ASP A 409 21.62 -16.65 -18.19
CA ASP A 409 20.35 -17.38 -18.28
C ASP A 409 20.37 -18.75 -17.58
N SER A 410 21.55 -19.32 -17.36
CA SER A 410 21.75 -20.55 -16.58
C SER A 410 21.77 -20.27 -15.07
N GLU A 411 22.01 -19.03 -14.63
CA GLU A 411 22.05 -18.65 -13.23
C GLU A 411 20.69 -18.10 -12.74
N VAL A 412 19.98 -17.33 -13.57
CA VAL A 412 18.70 -16.71 -13.24
C VAL A 412 17.69 -16.87 -14.35
N LYS A 413 16.52 -17.35 -14.01
CA LYS A 413 15.35 -17.44 -14.90
C LYS A 413 14.20 -16.59 -14.37
N PHE A 414 13.40 -16.06 -15.31
CA PHE A 414 12.25 -15.23 -15.00
C PHE A 414 10.93 -15.87 -15.41
N ILE A 415 9.90 -15.61 -14.61
CA ILE A 415 8.49 -15.71 -14.98
C ILE A 415 7.91 -14.31 -14.83
N LEU A 416 7.61 -13.65 -15.96
CA LEU A 416 7.06 -12.30 -15.98
C LEU A 416 5.55 -12.37 -16.21
N ILE A 417 4.79 -11.70 -15.32
CA ILE A 417 3.33 -11.71 -15.29
C ILE A 417 2.84 -10.27 -15.47
N ASP A 418 2.19 -10.01 -16.61
CA ASP A 418 1.72 -8.69 -17.02
C ASP A 418 0.29 -8.79 -17.59
N PRO A 419 -0.74 -8.80 -16.73
CA PRO A 419 -2.13 -8.92 -17.18
C PRO A 419 -2.58 -7.72 -18.04
N LYS A 420 -1.92 -6.57 -17.91
CA LYS A 420 -2.23 -5.36 -18.68
C LYS A 420 -1.54 -5.27 -20.04
N ARG A 421 -0.55 -6.10 -20.31
CA ARG A 421 0.26 -6.13 -21.55
C ARG A 421 1.02 -4.83 -21.82
N VAL A 422 1.47 -4.12 -20.79
CA VAL A 422 2.08 -2.80 -20.92
C VAL A 422 3.55 -2.80 -20.53
N GLU A 423 3.89 -3.45 -19.41
CA GLU A 423 5.20 -3.25 -18.76
C GLU A 423 6.27 -4.23 -19.24
N PHE A 424 5.92 -5.51 -19.48
CA PHE A 424 6.91 -6.56 -19.70
C PHE A 424 6.92 -7.18 -21.10
N THR A 425 6.00 -6.81 -21.96
CA THR A 425 5.91 -7.40 -23.33
C THR A 425 7.18 -7.22 -24.16
N SER A 426 7.97 -6.16 -23.89
CA SER A 426 9.26 -5.90 -24.54
C SER A 426 10.31 -6.97 -24.24
N TYR A 427 10.23 -7.66 -23.09
CA TYR A 427 11.19 -8.71 -22.70
C TYR A 427 10.99 -10.04 -23.39
N ASN A 428 9.88 -10.24 -24.13
CA ASN A 428 9.67 -11.48 -24.86
C ASN A 428 10.83 -11.83 -25.78
N GLY A 429 11.32 -13.06 -25.69
CA GLY A 429 12.42 -13.59 -26.50
C GLY A 429 13.82 -13.49 -25.89
N ILE A 430 13.98 -12.94 -24.67
CA ILE A 430 15.27 -13.04 -23.96
C ILE A 430 15.48 -14.47 -23.41
N PRO A 431 16.73 -14.97 -23.38
CA PRO A 431 17.03 -16.36 -22.96
C PRO A 431 16.73 -16.64 -21.49
N HIS A 432 16.62 -15.60 -20.66
CA HIS A 432 16.30 -15.73 -19.23
C HIS A 432 14.83 -16.09 -18.95
N LEU A 433 13.92 -15.98 -19.92
CA LEU A 433 12.51 -16.31 -19.70
C LEU A 433 12.29 -17.82 -19.71
N LEU A 434 11.59 -18.34 -18.69
CA LEU A 434 11.10 -19.74 -18.67
C LEU A 434 9.90 -19.94 -19.60
N THR A 435 9.11 -18.90 -19.80
CA THR A 435 7.94 -18.87 -20.67
C THR A 435 7.79 -17.46 -21.23
N PRO A 436 7.15 -17.26 -22.38
CA PRO A 436 6.76 -15.92 -22.82
C PRO A 436 5.99 -15.19 -21.72
N VAL A 437 6.04 -13.85 -21.73
CA VAL A 437 5.34 -13.02 -20.73
C VAL A 437 3.88 -13.45 -20.63
N ILE A 438 3.44 -13.79 -19.41
CA ILE A 438 2.11 -14.33 -19.15
C ILE A 438 1.13 -13.19 -18.96
N VAL A 439 0.11 -13.14 -19.81
CA VAL A 439 -0.88 -12.07 -19.85
C VAL A 439 -2.31 -12.57 -19.54
N GLU A 440 -2.55 -13.87 -19.64
CA GLU A 440 -3.86 -14.49 -19.42
C GLU A 440 -3.98 -14.99 -17.99
N VAL A 441 -5.06 -14.63 -17.30
CA VAL A 441 -5.18 -14.89 -15.85
C VAL A 441 -5.20 -16.37 -15.51
N GLU A 442 -5.81 -17.21 -16.36
CA GLU A 442 -5.82 -18.67 -16.18
C GLU A 442 -4.41 -19.26 -16.27
N LYS A 443 -3.59 -18.77 -17.18
CA LYS A 443 -2.19 -19.18 -17.33
C LYS A 443 -1.33 -18.69 -16.16
N ILE A 444 -1.69 -17.54 -15.55
CA ILE A 444 -1.00 -17.03 -14.36
C ILE A 444 -1.21 -17.97 -13.18
N LEU A 445 -2.44 -18.45 -12.95
CA LEU A 445 -2.70 -19.44 -11.89
C LEU A 445 -1.90 -20.73 -12.12
N SER A 446 -1.88 -21.23 -13.37
CA SER A 446 -1.09 -22.40 -13.73
C SER A 446 0.42 -22.20 -13.52
N ALA A 447 0.93 -20.99 -13.77
CA ALA A 447 2.35 -20.67 -13.52
C ALA A 447 2.67 -20.63 -12.02
N LEU A 448 1.78 -20.11 -11.17
CA LEU A 448 1.95 -20.14 -9.71
C LEU A 448 1.89 -21.59 -9.17
N GLU A 449 0.95 -22.41 -9.66
CA GLU A 449 0.87 -23.83 -9.33
C GLU A 449 2.11 -24.60 -9.78
N TRP A 450 2.63 -24.31 -10.99
CA TRP A 450 3.89 -24.87 -11.48
C TRP A 450 5.07 -24.49 -10.57
N ALA A 451 5.15 -23.23 -10.13
CA ALA A 451 6.22 -22.77 -9.24
C ALA A 451 6.19 -23.49 -7.88
N ILE A 452 4.99 -23.80 -7.35
CA ILE A 452 4.83 -24.62 -6.14
C ILE A 452 5.31 -26.05 -6.40
N GLY A 453 4.95 -26.64 -7.54
CA GLY A 453 5.42 -27.97 -7.93
C GLY A 453 6.95 -28.04 -8.09
N GLU A 454 7.55 -27.01 -8.71
CA GLU A 454 9.01 -26.89 -8.85
C GLU A 454 9.70 -26.72 -7.49
N MET A 455 9.13 -25.92 -6.60
CA MET A 455 9.60 -25.81 -5.22
C MET A 455 9.62 -27.18 -4.51
N ASP A 456 8.52 -27.92 -4.59
CA ASP A 456 8.40 -29.25 -3.97
C ASP A 456 9.38 -30.26 -4.60
N ARG A 457 9.62 -30.17 -5.93
CA ARG A 457 10.61 -30.97 -6.65
C ARG A 457 12.03 -30.67 -6.16
N ARG A 458 12.38 -29.39 -6.03
CA ARG A 458 13.71 -28.96 -5.53
C ARG A 458 13.95 -29.44 -4.10
N TYR A 459 12.95 -29.36 -3.22
CA TYR A 459 13.07 -29.89 -1.86
C TYR A 459 13.37 -31.40 -1.83
N LYS A 460 12.75 -32.20 -2.72
CA LYS A 460 13.05 -33.62 -2.84
C LYS A 460 14.52 -33.86 -3.26
N SER A 461 14.98 -33.15 -4.30
CA SER A 461 16.37 -33.22 -4.76
C SER A 461 17.37 -32.79 -3.68
N PHE A 462 17.04 -31.77 -2.87
CA PHE A 462 17.88 -31.33 -1.75
C PHE A 462 17.96 -32.40 -0.65
N ALA A 463 16.82 -33.02 -0.32
CA ALA A 463 16.76 -34.10 0.67
C ALA A 463 17.58 -35.31 0.22
N GLU A 464 17.48 -35.73 -1.05
CA GLU A 464 18.25 -36.81 -1.65
C GLU A 464 19.76 -36.52 -1.63
N SER A 465 20.15 -35.26 -1.84
CA SER A 465 21.54 -34.80 -1.84
C SER A 465 22.08 -34.45 -0.45
N GLY A 466 21.25 -34.50 0.59
CA GLY A 466 21.64 -34.17 1.96
C GLY A 466 21.92 -32.68 2.22
N VAL A 467 21.41 -31.77 1.37
CA VAL A 467 21.60 -30.31 1.48
C VAL A 467 20.32 -29.60 1.86
N ARG A 468 20.42 -28.32 2.31
CA ARG A 468 19.28 -27.56 2.86
C ARG A 468 18.79 -26.44 1.95
N ASN A 469 19.57 -26.00 0.99
CA ASN A 469 19.27 -24.86 0.13
C ASN A 469 19.93 -24.97 -1.24
N ILE A 470 19.52 -24.11 -2.16
CA ILE A 470 19.98 -24.08 -3.54
C ILE A 470 21.49 -23.80 -3.65
N ASP A 471 22.05 -22.93 -2.78
CA ASP A 471 23.47 -22.58 -2.83
C ASP A 471 24.33 -23.82 -2.56
N SER A 472 24.03 -24.54 -1.46
CA SER A 472 24.73 -25.79 -1.13
C SER A 472 24.50 -26.89 -2.17
N TYR A 473 23.31 -26.95 -2.79
CA TYR A 473 23.04 -27.89 -3.87
C TYR A 473 23.89 -27.60 -5.11
N ASN A 474 23.97 -26.33 -5.51
CA ASN A 474 24.74 -25.89 -6.67
C ASN A 474 26.25 -26.04 -6.46
N GLU A 475 26.75 -25.87 -5.23
CA GLU A 475 28.15 -26.13 -4.87
C GLU A 475 28.52 -27.62 -5.04
N LEU A 476 27.59 -28.54 -4.72
CA LEU A 476 27.81 -29.99 -4.86
C LEU A 476 27.65 -30.46 -6.30
N SER A 477 26.63 -29.95 -7.02
CA SER A 477 26.22 -30.49 -8.33
C SER A 477 27.11 -30.06 -9.50
N GLY A 478 27.94 -29.02 -9.32
CA GLY A 478 28.91 -28.57 -10.33
C GLY A 478 28.30 -28.22 -11.69
N PHE A 479 28.21 -29.16 -12.61
CA PHE A 479 27.71 -28.94 -13.98
C PHE A 479 26.17 -28.92 -14.13
N GLN A 480 25.42 -29.32 -13.11
CA GLN A 480 23.94 -29.34 -13.13
C GLN A 480 23.32 -28.37 -12.11
N ALA A 481 23.91 -27.20 -11.99
CA ALA A 481 23.40 -26.18 -11.11
C ALA A 481 21.96 -25.75 -11.48
N LEU A 482 21.10 -25.63 -10.47
CA LEU A 482 19.73 -25.13 -10.64
C LEU A 482 19.73 -23.60 -10.71
N PRO A 483 19.03 -22.99 -11.69
CA PRO A 483 18.90 -21.55 -11.74
C PRO A 483 18.02 -21.03 -10.60
N TYR A 484 18.28 -19.82 -10.13
CA TYR A 484 17.30 -19.08 -9.35
C TYR A 484 16.11 -18.70 -10.24
N ILE A 485 14.93 -18.68 -9.69
CA ILE A 485 13.70 -18.28 -10.40
C ILE A 485 13.14 -17.03 -9.75
N VAL A 486 12.99 -15.97 -10.54
CA VAL A 486 12.38 -14.72 -10.09
C VAL A 486 11.03 -14.55 -10.80
N ILE A 487 9.96 -14.60 -10.02
CA ILE A 487 8.60 -14.42 -10.49
C ILE A 487 8.22 -12.96 -10.24
N VAL A 488 7.93 -12.21 -11.31
CA VAL A 488 7.59 -10.79 -11.23
C VAL A 488 6.13 -10.60 -11.61
N ILE A 489 5.34 -10.01 -10.72
CA ILE A 489 3.91 -9.70 -10.93
C ILE A 489 3.76 -8.18 -10.97
N ASP A 490 3.36 -7.61 -12.11
CA ASP A 490 3.18 -6.15 -12.26
C ASP A 490 1.98 -5.62 -11.48
N GLU A 491 0.83 -6.34 -11.52
CA GLU A 491 -0.39 -5.89 -10.86
C GLU A 491 -1.11 -7.04 -10.13
N LEU A 492 -0.86 -7.12 -8.83
CA LEU A 492 -1.52 -8.11 -7.98
C LEU A 492 -3.04 -7.91 -7.91
N ALA A 493 -3.51 -6.66 -7.97
CA ALA A 493 -4.94 -6.36 -7.84
C ALA A 493 -5.78 -7.06 -8.90
N ASP A 494 -5.29 -7.17 -10.14
CA ASP A 494 -6.03 -7.81 -11.23
C ASP A 494 -6.19 -9.32 -10.97
N LEU A 495 -5.19 -9.96 -10.37
CA LEU A 495 -5.24 -11.37 -9.97
C LEU A 495 -6.19 -11.60 -8.80
N MET A 496 -6.14 -10.72 -7.79
CA MET A 496 -7.01 -10.77 -6.61
C MET A 496 -8.48 -10.50 -6.95
N MET A 497 -8.76 -9.78 -8.04
CA MET A 497 -10.13 -9.59 -8.52
C MET A 497 -10.69 -10.83 -9.22
N PHE A 498 -9.83 -11.63 -9.86
CA PHE A 498 -10.25 -12.81 -10.61
C PHE A 498 -10.38 -14.06 -9.73
N ALA A 499 -9.35 -14.40 -8.96
CA ALA A 499 -9.30 -15.63 -8.15
C ALA A 499 -8.63 -15.40 -6.79
N PRO A 500 -9.21 -14.56 -5.90
CA PRO A 500 -8.55 -14.09 -4.68
C PRO A 500 -8.01 -15.22 -3.80
N VAL A 501 -8.82 -16.25 -3.54
CA VAL A 501 -8.43 -17.36 -2.64
C VAL A 501 -7.25 -18.15 -3.20
N LYS A 502 -7.30 -18.53 -4.49
CA LYS A 502 -6.22 -19.32 -5.10
C LYS A 502 -4.91 -18.53 -5.22
N VAL A 503 -5.00 -17.26 -5.60
CA VAL A 503 -3.83 -16.38 -5.72
C VAL A 503 -3.19 -16.16 -4.36
N GLU A 504 -4.00 -15.81 -3.34
CA GLU A 504 -3.52 -15.60 -1.98
C GLU A 504 -2.84 -16.85 -1.41
N ASP A 505 -3.48 -18.02 -1.53
CA ASP A 505 -2.94 -19.30 -1.05
C ASP A 505 -1.62 -19.65 -1.76
N SER A 506 -1.55 -19.46 -3.08
CA SER A 506 -0.33 -19.76 -3.86
C SER A 506 0.83 -18.84 -3.49
N ILE A 507 0.57 -17.53 -3.39
CA ILE A 507 1.57 -16.54 -2.98
C ILE A 507 2.03 -16.80 -1.55
N ALA A 508 1.10 -17.07 -0.63
CA ALA A 508 1.44 -17.34 0.77
C ALA A 508 2.31 -18.60 0.89
N ARG A 509 1.97 -19.69 0.19
CA ARG A 509 2.75 -20.94 0.20
C ARG A 509 4.16 -20.76 -0.38
N LEU A 510 4.29 -20.07 -1.51
CA LEU A 510 5.59 -19.72 -2.08
C LEU A 510 6.39 -18.83 -1.12
N ALA A 511 5.77 -17.79 -0.55
CA ALA A 511 6.46 -16.88 0.35
C ALA A 511 6.93 -17.54 1.65
N GLN A 512 6.23 -18.56 2.14
CA GLN A 512 6.63 -19.32 3.34
C GLN A 512 7.78 -20.26 3.08
N MET A 513 7.83 -20.90 1.91
CA MET A 513 8.70 -22.06 1.71
C MET A 513 9.73 -21.90 0.58
N ALA A 514 9.52 -21.02 -0.39
CA ALA A 514 10.33 -21.02 -1.60
C ALA A 514 11.74 -20.40 -1.44
N ARG A 515 12.03 -19.72 -0.33
CA ARG A 515 13.33 -19.07 -0.08
C ARG A 515 14.51 -20.03 -0.25
N ALA A 516 14.47 -21.19 0.40
CA ALA A 516 15.55 -22.17 0.36
C ALA A 516 15.73 -22.82 -1.01
N THR A 517 14.67 -22.86 -1.82
CA THR A 517 14.69 -23.46 -3.16
C THR A 517 15.11 -22.48 -4.26
N GLY A 518 15.42 -21.22 -3.91
CA GLY A 518 15.85 -20.19 -4.86
C GLY A 518 14.73 -19.68 -5.78
N ILE A 519 13.48 -19.73 -5.32
CA ILE A 519 12.33 -19.16 -6.02
C ILE A 519 11.86 -17.92 -5.27
N HIS A 520 11.84 -16.78 -5.95
CA HIS A 520 11.63 -15.48 -5.34
C HIS A 520 10.47 -14.74 -6.01
N LEU A 521 9.70 -13.99 -5.23
CA LEU A 521 8.55 -13.20 -5.69
C LEU A 521 8.87 -11.70 -5.63
N VAL A 522 8.63 -11.00 -6.72
CA VAL A 522 8.57 -9.54 -6.80
C VAL A 522 7.14 -9.18 -7.16
N ILE A 523 6.36 -8.76 -6.17
CA ILE A 523 4.93 -8.53 -6.33
C ILE A 523 4.65 -7.04 -6.31
N ALA A 524 4.00 -6.54 -7.35
CA ALA A 524 3.65 -5.14 -7.42
C ALA A 524 2.15 -4.90 -7.50
N THR A 525 1.72 -3.71 -7.06
CA THR A 525 0.35 -3.24 -7.22
C THR A 525 0.24 -1.72 -7.23
N GLN A 526 -0.67 -1.19 -8.03
CA GLN A 526 -1.07 0.23 -8.02
C GLN A 526 -2.28 0.49 -7.12
N ARG A 527 -2.89 -0.57 -6.57
CA ARG A 527 -4.07 -0.49 -5.70
C ARG A 527 -3.75 -0.98 -4.29
N PRO A 528 -3.20 -0.11 -3.42
CA PRO A 528 -2.81 -0.48 -2.07
C PRO A 528 -4.04 -0.56 -1.14
N SER A 529 -4.95 -1.48 -1.41
CA SER A 529 -6.13 -1.74 -0.58
C SER A 529 -5.96 -3.02 0.25
N VAL A 530 -6.71 -3.13 1.35
CA VAL A 530 -6.66 -4.30 2.26
C VAL A 530 -7.10 -5.60 1.56
N ASN A 531 -7.96 -5.50 0.53
CA ASN A 531 -8.42 -6.63 -0.26
C ASN A 531 -7.35 -7.14 -1.25
N VAL A 532 -6.34 -6.33 -1.56
CA VAL A 532 -5.22 -6.69 -2.44
C VAL A 532 -3.99 -7.07 -1.62
N ILE A 533 -3.61 -6.22 -0.67
CA ILE A 533 -2.50 -6.46 0.25
C ILE A 533 -3.09 -6.98 1.56
N THR A 534 -3.42 -8.26 1.56
CA THR A 534 -4.08 -8.91 2.70
C THR A 534 -3.12 -9.13 3.87
N GLY A 535 -3.69 -9.42 5.05
CA GLY A 535 -2.89 -9.77 6.22
C GLY A 535 -1.99 -10.99 6.01
N LEU A 536 -2.46 -11.99 5.22
CA LEU A 536 -1.71 -13.21 4.93
C LEU A 536 -0.51 -12.91 4.02
N ILE A 537 -0.68 -12.08 3.00
CA ILE A 537 0.42 -11.62 2.12
C ILE A 537 1.46 -10.84 2.93
N LYS A 538 1.03 -9.89 3.77
CA LYS A 538 1.93 -9.08 4.60
C LYS A 538 2.71 -9.89 5.62
N ALA A 539 2.09 -10.90 6.21
CA ALA A 539 2.74 -11.78 7.19
C ALA A 539 3.89 -12.59 6.59
N ASN A 540 3.80 -12.94 5.30
CA ASN A 540 4.77 -13.79 4.61
C ASN A 540 5.76 -13.01 3.73
N ILE A 541 5.48 -11.74 3.41
CA ILE A 541 6.37 -10.86 2.64
C ILE A 541 6.77 -9.66 3.52
N PRO A 542 7.85 -9.80 4.31
CA PRO A 542 8.27 -8.76 5.23
C PRO A 542 8.99 -7.59 4.55
N CYS A 543 9.61 -7.82 3.39
CA CYS A 543 10.26 -6.76 2.62
C CYS A 543 9.24 -5.96 1.83
N ARG A 544 9.23 -4.64 2.04
CA ARG A 544 8.21 -3.77 1.43
C ARG A 544 8.80 -2.48 0.91
N ILE A 545 8.30 -2.07 -0.24
CA ILE A 545 8.63 -0.80 -0.88
C ILE A 545 7.34 -0.05 -1.15
N ALA A 546 7.20 1.13 -0.53
CA ALA A 546 6.08 2.02 -0.75
C ALA A 546 6.55 3.24 -1.54
N PHE A 547 5.98 3.42 -2.71
CA PHE A 547 6.04 4.67 -3.46
C PHE A 547 4.96 5.64 -2.98
N SER A 548 4.91 6.84 -3.59
CA SER A 548 3.88 7.83 -3.28
C SER A 548 2.47 7.26 -3.42
N VAL A 549 1.65 7.53 -2.41
CA VAL A 549 0.24 7.12 -2.32
C VAL A 549 -0.65 8.32 -1.99
N SER A 550 -1.95 8.18 -2.23
CA SER A 550 -2.90 9.27 -2.07
C SER A 550 -3.25 9.58 -0.62
N SER A 551 -3.14 8.60 0.28
CA SER A 551 -3.56 8.76 1.67
C SER A 551 -2.63 8.07 2.66
N MET A 552 -2.69 8.54 3.93
CA MET A 552 -2.03 7.89 5.06
C MET A 552 -2.56 6.46 5.30
N VAL A 553 -3.80 6.17 4.92
CA VAL A 553 -4.40 4.84 5.04
C VAL A 553 -3.69 3.88 4.08
N ASP A 554 -3.49 4.29 2.83
CA ASP A 554 -2.77 3.49 1.83
C ASP A 554 -1.33 3.22 2.27
N SER A 555 -0.65 4.23 2.84
CA SER A 555 0.69 4.04 3.42
C SER A 555 0.69 2.95 4.48
N ARG A 556 -0.27 2.96 5.42
CA ARG A 556 -0.40 1.93 6.44
C ARG A 556 -0.75 0.55 5.89
N VAL A 557 -1.51 0.47 4.81
CA VAL A 557 -1.78 -0.81 4.15
C VAL A 557 -0.49 -1.44 3.64
N ILE A 558 0.45 -0.64 3.09
CA ILE A 558 1.70 -1.17 2.52
C ILE A 558 2.74 -1.42 3.62
N ILE A 559 3.09 -0.39 4.39
CA ILE A 559 4.26 -0.37 5.29
C ILE A 559 3.91 -0.32 6.78
N ASP A 560 2.64 -0.49 7.14
CA ASP A 560 2.10 -0.44 8.52
C ASP A 560 2.32 0.90 9.26
N THR A 561 2.94 1.90 8.60
CA THR A 561 3.22 3.23 9.14
C THR A 561 2.81 4.33 8.16
N PRO A 562 2.52 5.55 8.62
CA PRO A 562 2.34 6.69 7.75
C PRO A 562 3.68 7.13 7.14
N GLY A 563 3.64 7.87 6.04
CA GLY A 563 4.81 8.52 5.43
C GLY A 563 4.90 8.42 3.92
N ALA A 564 4.33 7.38 3.29
CA ALA A 564 4.34 7.25 1.84
C ALA A 564 3.45 8.29 1.14
N GLU A 565 2.46 8.86 1.84
CA GLU A 565 1.65 9.99 1.37
C GLU A 565 2.42 11.31 1.26
N LYS A 566 3.62 11.39 1.86
CA LYS A 566 4.51 12.55 1.84
C LYS A 566 5.64 12.43 0.82
N LEU A 567 5.65 11.36 0.04
CA LEU A 567 6.63 11.13 -1.01
C LEU A 567 6.34 11.98 -2.25
N LEU A 568 7.40 12.34 -2.95
CA LEU A 568 7.34 13.26 -4.09
C LEU A 568 6.90 12.60 -5.41
N GLY A 569 6.78 11.25 -5.44
CA GLY A 569 6.61 10.50 -6.67
C GLY A 569 7.90 10.41 -7.48
N ARG A 570 7.81 10.00 -8.75
CA ARG A 570 8.94 9.91 -9.69
C ARG A 570 10.15 9.14 -9.15
N GLY A 571 9.88 8.03 -8.45
CA GLY A 571 10.93 7.16 -7.91
C GLY A 571 11.28 7.40 -6.44
N ASP A 572 10.70 8.40 -5.79
CA ASP A 572 10.85 8.60 -4.34
C ASP A 572 10.05 7.53 -3.58
N MET A 573 10.70 6.75 -2.75
CA MET A 573 10.11 5.58 -2.08
C MET A 573 10.58 5.42 -0.64
N LEU A 574 9.80 4.67 0.13
CA LEU A 574 10.14 4.15 1.46
C LEU A 574 10.40 2.65 1.37
N TYR A 575 11.56 2.21 1.78
CA TYR A 575 12.01 0.83 1.78
C TYR A 575 12.11 0.27 3.19
N ILE A 576 11.49 -0.87 3.46
CA ILE A 576 11.60 -1.63 4.71
C ILE A 576 12.22 -2.99 4.38
N PRO A 577 13.47 -3.23 4.73
CA PRO A 577 14.07 -4.57 4.64
C PRO A 577 13.50 -5.50 5.73
N PRO A 578 13.69 -6.84 5.59
CA PRO A 578 13.13 -7.80 6.55
C PRO A 578 13.64 -7.68 7.98
N ASP A 579 14.83 -7.12 8.16
CA ASP A 579 15.57 -7.00 9.42
C ASP A 579 15.37 -5.64 10.11
N GLN A 580 14.62 -4.72 9.51
CA GLN A 580 14.39 -3.38 10.07
C GLN A 580 12.90 -3.09 10.20
N ALA A 581 12.54 -2.42 11.29
CA ALA A 581 11.16 -2.02 11.54
C ALA A 581 10.83 -0.61 11.00
N LYS A 582 11.84 0.22 10.71
CA LYS A 582 11.64 1.58 10.21
C LYS A 582 11.98 1.68 8.73
N PRO A 583 11.19 2.41 7.95
CA PRO A 583 11.46 2.61 6.55
C PRO A 583 12.64 3.56 6.33
N THR A 584 13.47 3.26 5.34
CA THR A 584 14.51 4.13 4.81
C THR A 584 13.99 4.81 3.53
N ARG A 585 14.16 6.14 3.41
CA ARG A 585 13.79 6.87 2.19
C ARG A 585 14.88 6.76 1.15
N ILE A 586 14.49 6.41 -0.07
CA ILE A 586 15.40 6.17 -1.19
C ILE A 586 14.82 6.83 -2.44
N GLN A 587 15.66 7.54 -3.21
CA GLN A 587 15.35 7.94 -4.58
C GLN A 587 15.73 6.79 -5.51
N GLY A 588 14.75 6.19 -6.15
CA GLY A 588 14.90 5.01 -7.00
C GLY A 588 15.76 5.25 -8.24
N ALA A 589 16.44 4.20 -8.69
CA ALA A 589 17.20 4.23 -9.91
C ALA A 589 16.28 4.34 -11.13
N PHE A 590 16.62 5.26 -12.04
CA PHE A 590 15.90 5.51 -13.27
C PHE A 590 16.50 4.68 -14.42
N LEU A 591 15.63 4.06 -15.18
CA LEU A 591 15.92 3.35 -16.42
C LEU A 591 14.88 3.73 -17.47
N SER A 592 15.30 4.18 -18.63
CA SER A 592 14.41 4.55 -19.71
C SER A 592 13.98 3.34 -20.55
N GLU A 593 12.82 3.43 -21.21
CA GLU A 593 12.33 2.39 -22.13
C GLU A 593 13.31 2.12 -23.28
N LYS A 594 14.02 3.16 -23.74
CA LYS A 594 15.05 3.02 -24.79
C LYS A 594 16.24 2.17 -24.32
N GLU A 595 16.63 2.28 -23.06
CA GLU A 595 17.70 1.49 -22.47
C GLU A 595 17.27 0.04 -22.26
N VAL A 596 16.03 -0.17 -21.80
CA VAL A 596 15.41 -1.52 -21.71
C VAL A 596 15.43 -2.18 -23.08
N LYS A 597 15.00 -1.47 -24.14
CA LYS A 597 15.00 -2.01 -25.49
C LYS A 597 16.40 -2.40 -25.98
N LYS A 598 17.40 -1.53 -25.79
CA LYS A 598 18.79 -1.85 -26.16
C LYS A 598 19.32 -3.08 -25.43
N LEU A 599 19.01 -3.22 -24.13
CA LEU A 599 19.40 -4.37 -23.33
C LEU A 599 18.73 -5.66 -23.84
N VAL A 600 17.44 -5.59 -24.12
CA VAL A 600 16.68 -6.75 -24.65
C VAL A 600 17.17 -7.14 -26.04
N ASP A 601 17.41 -6.19 -26.93
CA ASP A 601 17.91 -6.45 -28.30
C ASP A 601 19.28 -7.11 -28.23
N PHE A 602 20.21 -6.61 -27.38
CA PHE A 602 21.52 -7.26 -27.15
C PHE A 602 21.39 -8.72 -26.69
N LEU A 603 20.49 -9.01 -25.75
CA LEU A 603 20.30 -10.37 -25.24
C LEU A 603 19.65 -11.32 -26.27
N LYS A 604 18.77 -10.79 -27.14
CA LYS A 604 18.15 -11.57 -28.23
C LYS A 604 19.15 -11.94 -29.33
N GLU A 605 20.05 -11.01 -29.69
CA GLU A 605 21.08 -11.28 -30.69
C GLU A 605 22.05 -12.39 -30.28
N LYS A 606 22.22 -12.62 -28.97
CA LYS A 606 23.08 -13.66 -28.40
C LYS A 606 22.37 -15.00 -28.21
N THR A 607 21.06 -15.05 -28.42
CA THR A 607 20.31 -16.33 -28.35
C THR A 607 20.42 -17.01 -29.71
N PRO A 608 21.01 -18.23 -29.82
CA PRO A 608 20.97 -18.96 -31.08
C PRO A 608 19.49 -19.19 -31.44
N VAL A 609 19.12 -18.78 -32.67
CA VAL A 609 17.80 -19.10 -33.23
C VAL A 609 17.77 -20.63 -33.38
N VAL A 610 16.98 -21.31 -32.52
CA VAL A 610 16.70 -22.74 -32.64
C VAL A 610 15.55 -22.95 -33.64
#